data_f196c5cb7c09329b2b9a89cba4e90fb1
#
_entry.id   f196c5cb7c09329b2b9a89cba4e90fb1
#
_cell.length_a   1.000
_cell.length_b   1.000
_cell.length_c   1.000
_cell.angle_alpha   90.00
_cell.angle_beta   90.00
_cell.angle_gamma   90.00
#
_symmetry.space_group_name_H-M   'P 1'
#
loop_
_entity.id
_entity.type
_entity.pdbx_description
1 polymer ?
#
loop_
_entity_poly.entity_id
_entity_poly.type
_entity_poly.pdbx_seq_one_letter_code
_entity_poly.pdbx_strand_id
1 'polypeptide(L)'
;MKDLVLQGPQISVEALDTFKVVCAPERITAGARCARCIAVRDDAETRKAVSGLASYWKLDAAFVDPAASLSDFRLLAMDMDSTLVNIETLDEMAAYAGKGAEVAAITEAAMRGEIADYKDSLRRRVAMLEGTDAGLLQRVLDEKLQINPGAEELIRACQRAGLKTLLVTGGFTFFTDRMRERLALDFTRSNELEVINGRLTGRVTGPNGGEIIDAEAKARALSEACDQLGCSTGRAIAIGDGANDLRMMRLAGISVAYRAKPVVQQQATHTLNYARLDGVLNWFAAPPASLSQPSAG
;
A
#
# COMPACT_ATOMS: atom_id res chain seq x y z
N MET A 1 19.02 12.40 16.45
CA MET A 1 18.72 13.21 15.25
C MET A 1 18.07 12.32 14.21
N LYS A 2 17.22 12.86 13.37
CA LYS A 2 16.57 12.14 12.25
C LYS A 2 17.17 12.63 10.94
N ASP A 3 17.03 11.82 9.89
CA ASP A 3 17.21 12.30 8.52
C ASP A 3 15.85 12.67 7.95
N LEU A 4 15.81 13.60 7.00
CA LEU A 4 14.64 13.90 6.20
C LEU A 4 14.84 13.38 4.79
N VAL A 5 13.98 12.49 4.36
CA VAL A 5 13.92 11.98 2.99
C VAL A 5 12.84 12.75 2.23
N LEU A 6 13.24 13.42 1.15
CA LEU A 6 12.36 14.08 0.19
C LEU A 6 12.30 13.27 -1.09
N GLN A 7 11.11 13.08 -1.64
CA GLN A 7 10.96 12.29 -2.86
C GLN A 7 9.71 12.67 -3.67
N GLY A 8 9.79 12.47 -4.98
CA GLY A 8 8.72 12.84 -5.89
C GLY A 8 9.10 12.59 -7.34
N PRO A 9 8.29 13.06 -8.30
CA PRO A 9 8.59 12.90 -9.72
C PRO A 9 9.91 13.57 -10.12
N GLN A 10 10.20 14.72 -9.54
CA GLN A 10 11.42 15.51 -9.74
C GLN A 10 11.66 16.42 -8.54
N ILE A 11 12.89 16.58 -8.14
CA ILE A 11 13.30 17.52 -7.08
C ILE A 11 14.13 18.62 -7.73
N SER A 12 13.66 19.87 -7.62
CA SER A 12 14.41 21.04 -8.12
C SER A 12 15.42 21.56 -7.08
N VAL A 13 16.40 22.33 -7.53
CA VAL A 13 17.36 22.98 -6.65
C VAL A 13 16.65 23.96 -5.73
N GLU A 14 15.70 24.74 -6.26
CA GLU A 14 14.93 25.71 -5.47
C GLU A 14 14.13 25.02 -4.36
N ALA A 15 13.54 23.84 -4.65
CA ALA A 15 12.88 23.05 -3.61
C ALA A 15 13.87 22.68 -2.49
N LEU A 16 15.03 22.13 -2.84
CA LEU A 16 16.05 21.75 -1.85
C LEU A 16 16.53 22.94 -1.01
N ASP A 17 16.71 24.09 -1.60
CA ASP A 17 17.14 25.30 -0.88
C ASP A 17 16.10 25.74 0.16
N THR A 18 14.78 25.62 -0.16
CA THR A 18 13.73 25.92 0.84
C THR A 18 13.76 24.96 2.02
N PHE A 19 13.94 23.66 1.78
CA PHE A 19 14.07 22.68 2.85
C PHE A 19 15.35 22.85 3.66
N LYS A 20 16.46 23.20 3.02
CA LYS A 20 17.74 23.47 3.68
C LYS A 20 17.62 24.59 4.72
N VAL A 21 16.90 25.65 4.40
CA VAL A 21 16.67 26.78 5.32
C VAL A 21 15.85 26.33 6.54
N VAL A 22 14.83 25.52 6.34
CA VAL A 22 13.90 25.08 7.40
C VAL A 22 14.52 24.01 8.29
N CYS A 23 15.16 22.99 7.70
CA CYS A 23 15.64 21.80 8.42
C CYS A 23 17.07 21.92 8.93
N ALA A 24 17.85 22.87 8.41
CA ALA A 24 19.27 23.07 8.72
C ALA A 24 20.08 21.75 8.74
N PRO A 25 20.08 20.96 7.66
CA PRO A 25 20.76 19.68 7.60
C PRO A 25 22.29 19.87 7.65
N GLU A 26 23.00 18.93 8.24
CA GLU A 26 24.48 18.90 8.18
C GLU A 26 24.97 18.64 6.75
N ARG A 27 24.25 17.81 5.99
CA ARG A 27 24.58 17.46 4.61
C ARG A 27 23.32 17.06 3.82
N ILE A 28 23.34 17.32 2.53
CA ILE A 28 22.30 16.84 1.59
C ILE A 28 22.95 15.94 0.55
N THR A 29 22.37 14.77 0.34
CA THR A 29 22.64 13.92 -0.83
C THR A 29 21.40 13.92 -1.71
N ALA A 30 21.54 14.32 -2.97
CA ALA A 30 20.40 14.49 -3.87
C ALA A 30 20.61 13.78 -5.19
N GLY A 31 19.54 13.11 -5.65
CA GLY A 31 19.33 12.63 -7.00
C GLY A 31 18.10 13.28 -7.62
N ALA A 32 17.77 12.90 -8.84
CA ALA A 32 16.68 13.53 -9.58
C ALA A 32 15.29 13.38 -8.90
N ARG A 33 15.04 12.29 -8.19
CA ARG A 33 13.73 11.94 -7.60
C ARG A 33 13.75 11.70 -6.11
N CYS A 34 14.92 11.68 -5.49
CA CYS A 34 15.07 11.48 -4.06
C CYS A 34 16.23 12.30 -3.54
N ALA A 35 16.05 12.94 -2.39
CA ALA A 35 17.12 13.62 -1.64
C ALA A 35 17.03 13.21 -0.17
N ARG A 36 18.18 13.04 0.48
CA ARG A 36 18.29 12.81 1.90
C ARG A 36 19.05 13.96 2.56
N CYS A 37 18.37 14.65 3.46
CA CYS A 37 18.91 15.68 4.32
C CYS A 37 19.34 15.01 5.63
N ILE A 38 20.63 14.99 5.92
CA ILE A 38 21.23 14.27 7.04
C ILE A 38 21.18 15.13 8.30
N ALA A 39 20.87 14.51 9.43
CA ALA A 39 20.89 15.11 10.77
C ALA A 39 20.10 16.43 10.85
N VAL A 40 18.82 16.36 10.48
CA VAL A 40 17.94 17.54 10.45
C VAL A 40 17.39 17.88 11.83
N ARG A 41 16.97 19.15 11.98
CA ARG A 41 16.12 19.58 13.10
C ARG A 41 14.79 18.83 13.03
N ASP A 42 14.36 18.26 14.15
CA ASP A 42 13.16 17.41 14.26
C ASP A 42 12.29 17.87 15.46
N ASP A 43 11.79 19.10 15.38
CA ASP A 43 10.80 19.64 16.30
C ASP A 43 9.44 19.86 15.61
N ALA A 44 8.40 20.16 16.37
CA ALA A 44 7.05 20.31 15.86
C ALA A 44 6.91 21.44 14.83
N GLU A 45 7.65 22.54 15.00
CA GLU A 45 7.63 23.67 14.09
C GLU A 45 8.28 23.28 12.75
N THR A 46 9.46 22.66 12.80
CA THR A 46 10.15 22.12 11.61
C THR A 46 9.29 21.12 10.86
N ARG A 47 8.66 20.15 11.57
CA ARG A 47 7.74 19.18 10.93
C ARG A 47 6.57 19.85 10.24
N LYS A 48 5.95 20.85 10.86
CA LYS A 48 4.85 21.63 10.26
C LYS A 48 5.30 22.39 9.02
N ALA A 49 6.43 23.05 9.08
CA ALA A 49 6.99 23.78 7.93
C ALA A 49 7.37 22.85 6.79
N VAL A 50 8.00 21.69 7.08
CA VAL A 50 8.33 20.65 6.11
C VAL A 50 7.07 20.13 5.42
N SER A 51 6.00 19.86 6.17
CA SER A 51 4.73 19.41 5.61
C SER A 51 4.14 20.44 4.64
N GLY A 52 4.18 21.72 4.98
CA GLY A 52 3.73 22.81 4.10
C GLY A 52 4.57 22.91 2.81
N LEU A 53 5.89 22.85 2.94
CA LEU A 53 6.80 22.86 1.79
C LEU A 53 6.62 21.64 0.90
N ALA A 54 6.48 20.45 1.50
CA ALA A 54 6.24 19.20 0.77
C ALA A 54 4.96 19.28 -0.09
N SER A 55 3.88 19.80 0.49
CA SER A 55 2.63 20.04 -0.24
C SER A 55 2.79 21.04 -1.38
N TYR A 56 3.50 22.14 -1.13
CA TYR A 56 3.75 23.19 -2.12
C TYR A 56 4.56 22.66 -3.33
N TRP A 57 5.64 21.93 -3.05
CA TRP A 57 6.54 21.40 -4.07
C TRP A 57 6.06 20.08 -4.67
N LYS A 58 4.94 19.52 -4.20
CA LYS A 58 4.42 18.19 -4.57
C LYS A 58 5.47 17.09 -4.38
N LEU A 59 6.07 17.09 -3.20
CA LEU A 59 7.03 16.10 -2.75
C LEU A 59 6.48 15.33 -1.55
N ASP A 60 6.89 14.10 -1.39
CA ASP A 60 6.73 13.34 -0.15
C ASP A 60 7.93 13.63 0.76
N ALA A 61 7.66 13.81 2.05
CA ALA A 61 8.67 14.11 3.06
C ALA A 61 8.53 13.15 4.25
N ALA A 62 9.60 12.46 4.61
CA ALA A 62 9.62 11.51 5.70
C ALA A 62 10.81 11.75 6.63
N PHE A 63 10.54 11.96 7.92
CA PHE A 63 11.57 11.93 8.96
C PHE A 63 11.86 10.49 9.35
N VAL A 64 13.07 10.04 9.07
CA VAL A 64 13.46 8.64 9.21
C VAL A 64 14.60 8.45 10.22
N ASP A 65 14.70 7.26 10.78
CA ASP A 65 15.86 6.89 11.59
C ASP A 65 17.03 6.57 10.66
N PRO A 66 18.19 7.24 10.82
CA PRO A 66 19.35 6.99 9.96
C PRO A 66 19.90 5.57 10.11
N ALA A 67 19.62 4.89 11.23
CA ALA A 67 20.07 3.53 11.50
C ALA A 67 19.08 2.46 11.05
N ALA A 68 17.83 2.84 10.66
CA ALA A 68 16.82 1.87 10.26
C ALA A 68 17.28 1.08 9.02
N SER A 69 17.21 -0.23 9.10
CA SER A 69 17.51 -1.15 8.00
C SER A 69 16.26 -1.87 7.54
N LEU A 70 16.12 -2.11 6.24
CA LEU A 70 15.03 -2.93 5.71
C LEU A 70 15.07 -4.35 6.32
N SER A 71 16.24 -4.88 6.61
CA SER A 71 16.42 -6.20 7.26
C SER A 71 15.93 -6.27 8.71
N ASP A 72 15.59 -5.15 9.34
CA ASP A 72 14.97 -5.14 10.66
C ASP A 72 13.50 -5.61 10.60
N PHE A 73 12.91 -5.58 9.44
CA PHE A 73 11.52 -6.01 9.21
C PHE A 73 11.44 -7.47 8.74
N ARG A 74 10.26 -8.08 8.85
CA ARG A 74 10.01 -9.47 8.50
C ARG A 74 8.82 -9.64 7.57
N LEU A 75 7.92 -8.67 7.52
CA LEU A 75 6.70 -8.72 6.72
C LEU A 75 6.47 -7.41 5.99
N LEU A 76 6.16 -7.48 4.70
CA LEU A 76 5.53 -6.42 3.92
C LEU A 76 4.07 -6.81 3.71
N ALA A 77 3.14 -6.10 4.31
CA ALA A 77 1.70 -6.28 4.11
C ALA A 77 1.16 -5.13 3.25
N MET A 78 0.37 -5.45 2.23
CA MET A 78 -0.18 -4.46 1.29
C MET A 78 -1.66 -4.73 1.03
N ASP A 79 -2.45 -3.66 0.88
CA ASP A 79 -3.73 -3.73 0.20
C ASP A 79 -3.54 -3.93 -1.32
N MET A 80 -4.59 -4.38 -2.01
CA MET A 80 -4.57 -4.60 -3.45
C MET A 80 -5.09 -3.39 -4.22
N ASP A 81 -6.39 -3.13 -4.11
CA ASP A 81 -7.09 -2.11 -4.90
C ASP A 81 -6.56 -0.72 -4.54
N SER A 82 -6.31 0.11 -5.53
CA SER A 82 -5.74 1.46 -5.39
C SER A 82 -4.37 1.53 -4.68
N THR A 83 -3.82 0.41 -4.20
CA THR A 83 -2.50 0.30 -3.53
C THR A 83 -1.50 -0.51 -4.35
N LEU A 84 -1.64 -1.85 -4.44
CA LEU A 84 -0.78 -2.67 -5.30
C LEU A 84 -1.10 -2.44 -6.78
N VAL A 85 -2.40 -2.32 -7.10
CA VAL A 85 -2.91 -2.07 -8.46
C VAL A 85 -3.60 -0.70 -8.55
N ASN A 86 -3.74 -0.18 -9.77
CA ASN A 86 -4.18 1.19 -10.04
C ASN A 86 -5.72 1.37 -10.10
N ILE A 87 -6.49 0.32 -9.81
CA ILE A 87 -7.95 0.31 -9.96
C ILE A 87 -8.65 -0.19 -8.70
N GLU A 88 -9.96 0.08 -8.61
CA GLU A 88 -10.93 -0.60 -7.75
C GLU A 88 -11.54 -1.76 -8.57
N THR A 89 -11.16 -2.99 -8.27
CA THR A 89 -11.53 -4.16 -9.11
C THR A 89 -13.05 -4.35 -9.21
N LEU A 90 -13.80 -4.14 -8.11
CA LEU A 90 -15.25 -4.26 -8.12
C LEU A 90 -15.93 -3.19 -8.98
N ASP A 91 -15.43 -1.95 -8.96
CA ASP A 91 -16.00 -0.86 -9.74
C ASP A 91 -15.78 -1.09 -11.24
N GLU A 92 -14.59 -1.57 -11.65
CA GLU A 92 -14.33 -1.95 -13.04
C GLU A 92 -15.20 -3.14 -13.48
N MET A 93 -15.39 -4.15 -12.62
CA MET A 93 -16.31 -5.24 -12.88
C MET A 93 -17.74 -4.73 -13.11
N ALA A 94 -18.20 -3.82 -12.26
CA ALA A 94 -19.53 -3.22 -12.36
C ALA A 94 -19.66 -2.39 -13.65
N ALA A 95 -18.64 -1.64 -14.05
CA ALA A 95 -18.63 -0.90 -15.29
C ALA A 95 -18.79 -1.83 -16.52
N TYR A 96 -18.04 -2.94 -16.56
CA TYR A 96 -18.17 -3.95 -17.62
C TYR A 96 -19.53 -4.66 -17.63
N ALA A 97 -20.15 -4.85 -16.46
CA ALA A 97 -21.49 -5.42 -16.33
C ALA A 97 -22.62 -4.43 -16.68
N GLY A 98 -22.28 -3.15 -16.96
CA GLY A 98 -23.28 -2.09 -17.14
C GLY A 98 -24.01 -1.70 -15.85
N LYS A 99 -23.38 -1.94 -14.69
CA LYS A 99 -23.90 -1.72 -13.33
C LYS A 99 -23.12 -0.67 -12.54
N GLY A 100 -22.26 0.08 -13.20
CA GLY A 100 -21.38 1.05 -12.54
C GLY A 100 -22.14 2.10 -11.73
N ALA A 101 -23.26 2.64 -12.25
CA ALA A 101 -24.05 3.65 -11.57
C ALA A 101 -24.71 3.11 -10.28
N GLU A 102 -25.26 1.89 -10.34
CA GLU A 102 -25.89 1.24 -9.20
C GLU A 102 -24.89 0.92 -8.10
N VAL A 103 -23.69 0.42 -8.46
CA VAL A 103 -22.62 0.13 -7.50
C VAL A 103 -22.07 1.41 -6.89
N ALA A 104 -21.87 2.46 -7.68
CA ALA A 104 -21.44 3.78 -7.19
C ALA A 104 -22.42 4.35 -6.17
N ALA A 105 -23.74 4.26 -6.44
CA ALA A 105 -24.77 4.73 -5.51
C ALA A 105 -24.71 4.02 -4.14
N ILE A 106 -24.44 2.70 -4.13
CA ILE A 106 -24.27 1.93 -2.87
C ILE A 106 -23.01 2.38 -2.14
N THR A 107 -21.92 2.62 -2.86
CA THR A 107 -20.66 3.11 -2.29
C THR A 107 -20.85 4.49 -1.65
N GLU A 108 -21.55 5.41 -2.32
CA GLU A 108 -21.86 6.73 -1.79
C GLU A 108 -22.77 6.67 -0.55
N ALA A 109 -23.79 5.79 -0.56
CA ALA A 109 -24.65 5.57 0.60
C ALA A 109 -23.85 5.07 1.81
N ALA A 110 -22.90 4.16 1.60
CA ALA A 110 -21.99 3.70 2.66
C ALA A 110 -21.09 4.85 3.17
N MET A 111 -20.57 5.70 2.27
CA MET A 111 -19.75 6.85 2.65
C MET A 111 -20.52 7.91 3.44
N ARG A 112 -21.83 8.06 3.19
CA ARG A 112 -22.71 8.93 3.98
C ARG A 112 -23.15 8.30 5.31
N GLY A 113 -22.76 7.05 5.59
CA GLY A 113 -23.14 6.34 6.82
C GLY A 113 -24.54 5.71 6.78
N GLU A 114 -25.23 5.72 5.63
CA GLU A 114 -26.55 5.09 5.44
C GLU A 114 -26.44 3.55 5.44
N ILE A 115 -25.28 3.02 5.10
CA ILE A 115 -24.92 1.60 5.23
C ILE A 115 -23.73 1.53 6.18
N ALA A 116 -23.99 1.17 7.44
CA ALA A 116 -22.99 1.22 8.49
C ALA A 116 -21.98 0.07 8.43
N ASP A 117 -22.40 -1.09 7.92
CA ASP A 117 -21.56 -2.29 7.84
C ASP A 117 -20.91 -2.42 6.46
N TYR A 118 -19.56 -2.45 6.47
CA TYR A 118 -18.77 -2.71 5.26
C TYR A 118 -19.14 -4.02 4.56
N LYS A 119 -19.37 -5.08 5.34
CA LYS A 119 -19.74 -6.40 4.78
C LYS A 119 -21.08 -6.36 4.05
N ASP A 120 -22.05 -5.61 4.61
CA ASP A 120 -23.36 -5.41 3.96
C ASP A 120 -23.19 -4.59 2.66
N SER A 121 -22.43 -3.50 2.70
CA SER A 121 -22.12 -2.71 1.50
C SER A 121 -21.46 -3.56 0.42
N LEU A 122 -20.47 -4.39 0.75
CA LEU A 122 -19.82 -5.28 -0.21
C LEU A 122 -20.79 -6.28 -0.81
N ARG A 123 -21.62 -6.95 0.02
CA ARG A 123 -22.63 -7.91 -0.47
C ARG A 123 -23.60 -7.25 -1.44
N ARG A 124 -24.12 -6.06 -1.13
CA ARG A 124 -25.04 -5.32 -2.00
C ARG A 124 -24.39 -4.97 -3.35
N ARG A 125 -23.15 -4.52 -3.34
CA ARG A 125 -22.41 -4.20 -4.57
C ARG A 125 -22.16 -5.43 -5.42
N VAL A 126 -21.76 -6.56 -4.81
CA VAL A 126 -21.55 -7.83 -5.52
C VAL A 126 -22.86 -8.40 -6.05
N ALA A 127 -23.98 -8.27 -5.32
CA ALA A 127 -25.30 -8.71 -5.78
C ALA A 127 -25.73 -8.03 -7.09
N MET A 128 -25.27 -6.79 -7.37
CA MET A 128 -25.54 -6.12 -8.66
C MET A 128 -24.92 -6.86 -9.85
N LEU A 129 -23.95 -7.74 -9.62
CA LEU A 129 -23.28 -8.52 -10.67
C LEU A 129 -23.95 -9.89 -10.95
N GLU A 130 -25.07 -10.21 -10.29
CA GLU A 130 -25.77 -11.47 -10.49
C GLU A 130 -26.11 -11.72 -11.97
N GLY A 131 -25.87 -12.95 -12.43
CA GLY A 131 -26.12 -13.37 -13.81
C GLY A 131 -25.06 -12.91 -14.83
N THR A 132 -24.11 -12.06 -14.45
CA THR A 132 -23.05 -11.60 -15.35
C THR A 132 -22.08 -12.73 -15.67
N ASP A 133 -21.59 -12.77 -16.92
CA ASP A 133 -20.59 -13.74 -17.36
C ASP A 133 -19.29 -13.57 -16.58
N ALA A 134 -18.76 -14.63 -15.96
CA ALA A 134 -17.54 -14.58 -15.17
C ALA A 134 -16.27 -14.27 -16.00
N GLY A 135 -16.32 -14.36 -17.32
CA GLY A 135 -15.24 -13.94 -18.22
C GLY A 135 -14.91 -12.45 -18.10
N LEU A 136 -15.82 -11.64 -17.51
CA LEU A 136 -15.54 -10.24 -17.21
C LEU A 136 -14.32 -10.07 -16.28
N LEU A 137 -14.07 -11.02 -15.37
CA LEU A 137 -12.92 -10.97 -14.45
C LEU A 137 -11.61 -10.95 -15.22
N GLN A 138 -11.51 -11.82 -16.24
CA GLN A 138 -10.33 -11.86 -17.11
C GLN A 138 -10.20 -10.56 -17.93
N ARG A 139 -11.29 -10.00 -18.41
CA ARG A 139 -11.27 -8.73 -19.14
C ARG A 139 -10.79 -7.58 -18.26
N VAL A 140 -11.25 -7.47 -17.01
CA VAL A 140 -10.76 -6.47 -16.06
C VAL A 140 -9.27 -6.63 -15.83
N LEU A 141 -8.80 -7.87 -15.65
CA LEU A 141 -7.38 -8.16 -15.48
C LEU A 141 -6.54 -7.71 -16.68
N ASP A 142 -6.98 -8.03 -17.88
CA ASP A 142 -6.19 -7.83 -19.11
C ASP A 142 -6.26 -6.38 -19.62
N GLU A 143 -7.42 -5.73 -19.48
CA GLU A 143 -7.68 -4.44 -20.11
C GLU A 143 -7.51 -3.25 -19.15
N LYS A 144 -7.64 -3.45 -17.84
CA LYS A 144 -7.71 -2.37 -16.85
C LYS A 144 -6.63 -2.42 -15.77
N LEU A 145 -6.35 -3.63 -15.26
CA LEU A 145 -5.50 -3.79 -14.12
C LEU A 145 -4.03 -3.56 -14.49
N GLN A 146 -3.42 -2.58 -13.84
CA GLN A 146 -1.98 -2.35 -13.92
C GLN A 146 -1.39 -2.31 -12.51
N ILE A 147 -0.22 -2.89 -12.36
CA ILE A 147 0.54 -2.78 -11.10
C ILE A 147 1.02 -1.35 -10.94
N ASN A 148 0.82 -0.77 -9.76
CA ASN A 148 1.27 0.58 -9.48
C ASN A 148 2.79 0.72 -9.62
N PRO A 149 3.27 1.85 -10.15
CA PRO A 149 4.70 2.08 -10.37
C PRO A 149 5.51 1.89 -9.08
N GLY A 150 6.57 1.10 -9.15
CA GLY A 150 7.47 0.83 -8.02
C GLY A 150 7.04 -0.35 -7.13
N ALA A 151 5.85 -0.92 -7.32
CA ALA A 151 5.39 -2.05 -6.49
C ALA A 151 6.23 -3.31 -6.69
N GLU A 152 6.53 -3.67 -7.94
CA GLU A 152 7.37 -4.84 -8.24
C GLU A 152 8.79 -4.66 -7.66
N GLU A 153 9.36 -3.47 -7.80
CA GLU A 153 10.69 -3.14 -7.28
C GLU A 153 10.72 -3.22 -5.75
N LEU A 154 9.69 -2.66 -5.07
CA LEU A 154 9.55 -2.73 -3.61
C LEU A 154 9.44 -4.18 -3.13
N ILE A 155 8.53 -4.96 -3.70
CA ILE A 155 8.32 -6.36 -3.33
C ILE A 155 9.60 -7.17 -3.50
N ARG A 156 10.25 -7.06 -4.66
CA ARG A 156 11.52 -7.77 -4.92
C ARG A 156 12.64 -7.34 -3.97
N ALA A 157 12.71 -6.05 -3.60
CA ALA A 157 13.71 -5.58 -2.63
C ALA A 157 13.43 -6.15 -1.24
N CYS A 158 12.17 -6.17 -0.79
CA CYS A 158 11.77 -6.79 0.47
C CYS A 158 12.09 -8.28 0.50
N GLN A 159 11.76 -9.02 -0.56
CA GLN A 159 12.07 -10.45 -0.68
C GLN A 159 13.58 -10.72 -0.61
N ARG A 160 14.40 -9.92 -1.31
CA ARG A 160 15.88 -10.03 -1.22
C ARG A 160 16.42 -9.70 0.17
N ALA A 161 15.77 -8.82 0.90
CA ALA A 161 16.12 -8.50 2.29
C ALA A 161 15.60 -9.54 3.32
N GLY A 162 14.90 -10.58 2.84
CA GLY A 162 14.38 -11.67 3.67
C GLY A 162 13.00 -11.41 4.29
N LEU A 163 12.30 -10.37 3.87
CA LEU A 163 10.92 -10.14 4.28
C LEU A 163 9.99 -11.09 3.52
N LYS A 164 8.95 -11.55 4.21
CA LYS A 164 7.80 -12.21 3.60
C LYS A 164 6.79 -11.16 3.15
N THR A 165 5.91 -11.53 2.22
CA THR A 165 4.94 -10.63 1.59
C THR A 165 3.52 -11.12 1.83
N LEU A 166 2.63 -10.22 2.24
CA LEU A 166 1.21 -10.46 2.45
C LEU A 166 0.39 -9.47 1.61
N LEU A 167 -0.44 -9.99 0.71
CA LEU A 167 -1.48 -9.22 0.02
C LEU A 167 -2.82 -9.49 0.72
N VAL A 168 -3.45 -8.46 1.28
CA VAL A 168 -4.70 -8.59 2.02
C VAL A 168 -5.72 -7.55 1.56
N THR A 169 -6.84 -8.00 0.99
CA THR A 169 -7.79 -7.10 0.33
C THR A 169 -9.25 -7.49 0.57
N GLY A 170 -10.13 -6.49 0.54
CA GLY A 170 -11.57 -6.72 0.38
C GLY A 170 -11.99 -7.11 -1.03
N GLY A 171 -11.04 -7.11 -1.99
CA GLY A 171 -11.23 -7.62 -3.35
C GLY A 171 -11.28 -9.15 -3.43
N PHE A 172 -10.99 -9.72 -4.60
CA PHE A 172 -11.37 -11.09 -4.91
C PHE A 172 -10.20 -12.00 -5.26
N THR A 173 -10.33 -13.27 -4.89
CA THR A 173 -9.34 -14.36 -5.06
C THR A 173 -8.86 -14.46 -6.51
N PHE A 174 -9.75 -14.26 -7.48
CA PHE A 174 -9.39 -14.28 -8.89
C PHE A 174 -8.20 -13.34 -9.20
N PHE A 175 -8.17 -12.14 -8.64
CA PHE A 175 -7.10 -11.17 -8.87
C PHE A 175 -5.89 -11.44 -7.96
N THR A 176 -6.13 -11.75 -6.68
CA THR A 176 -5.00 -11.97 -5.75
C THR A 176 -4.18 -13.20 -6.12
N ASP A 177 -4.76 -14.26 -6.66
CA ASP A 177 -4.02 -15.43 -7.11
C ASP A 177 -3.07 -15.09 -8.26
N ARG A 178 -3.54 -14.28 -9.23
CA ARG A 178 -2.70 -13.82 -10.35
C ARG A 178 -1.59 -12.89 -9.90
N MET A 179 -1.87 -12.02 -8.93
CA MET A 179 -0.82 -11.19 -8.33
C MET A 179 0.17 -12.03 -7.54
N ARG A 180 -0.30 -13.05 -6.81
CA ARG A 180 0.55 -13.99 -6.09
C ARG A 180 1.53 -14.71 -7.01
N GLU A 181 1.03 -15.24 -8.11
CA GLU A 181 1.85 -15.93 -9.11
C GLU A 181 2.85 -14.96 -9.76
N ARG A 182 2.37 -13.81 -10.24
CA ARG A 182 3.19 -12.82 -10.94
C ARG A 182 4.31 -12.23 -10.09
N LEU A 183 4.05 -11.98 -8.80
CA LEU A 183 4.96 -11.30 -7.88
C LEU A 183 5.62 -12.24 -6.87
N ALA A 184 5.34 -13.55 -6.97
CA ALA A 184 5.81 -14.58 -6.03
C ALA A 184 5.51 -14.23 -4.57
N LEU A 185 4.26 -13.80 -4.28
CA LEU A 185 3.85 -13.41 -2.94
C LEU A 185 3.71 -14.64 -2.04
N ASP A 186 4.14 -14.49 -0.76
CA ASP A 186 4.11 -15.59 0.21
C ASP A 186 2.69 -15.87 0.72
N PHE A 187 1.92 -14.81 1.03
CA PHE A 187 0.58 -14.91 1.62
C PHE A 187 -0.42 -14.04 0.85
N THR A 188 -1.64 -14.54 0.71
CA THR A 188 -2.79 -13.76 0.21
C THR A 188 -4.01 -13.98 1.09
N ARG A 189 -4.84 -12.95 1.25
CA ARG A 189 -6.16 -13.02 1.89
C ARG A 189 -7.12 -12.12 1.14
N SER A 190 -8.19 -12.70 0.60
CA SER A 190 -9.20 -12.01 -0.21
C SER A 190 -10.54 -12.71 -0.12
N ASN A 191 -11.59 -12.09 -0.63
CA ASN A 191 -12.92 -12.67 -0.70
C ASN A 191 -13.08 -13.57 -1.93
N GLU A 192 -14.05 -14.46 -1.88
CA GLU A 192 -14.39 -15.40 -2.94
C GLU A 192 -15.73 -15.04 -3.57
N LEU A 193 -15.76 -14.90 -4.90
CA LEU A 193 -16.98 -14.75 -5.67
C LEU A 193 -17.54 -16.15 -6.02
N GLU A 194 -18.83 -16.35 -5.78
CA GLU A 194 -19.48 -17.58 -6.21
C GLU A 194 -19.80 -17.54 -7.71
N VAL A 195 -19.32 -18.56 -8.43
CA VAL A 195 -19.54 -18.72 -9.87
C VAL A 195 -20.23 -20.07 -10.12
N ILE A 196 -21.39 -20.05 -10.80
CA ILE A 196 -22.12 -21.26 -11.21
C ILE A 196 -22.36 -21.20 -12.72
N ASN A 197 -22.01 -22.26 -13.42
CA ASN A 197 -22.16 -22.36 -14.87
C ASN A 197 -21.55 -21.15 -15.65
N GLY A 198 -20.38 -20.67 -15.21
CA GLY A 198 -19.68 -19.55 -15.84
C GLY A 198 -20.31 -18.17 -15.56
N ARG A 199 -21.26 -18.07 -14.65
CA ARG A 199 -21.89 -16.79 -14.26
C ARG A 199 -21.71 -16.50 -12.79
N LEU A 200 -21.54 -15.22 -12.47
CA LEU A 200 -21.54 -14.73 -11.10
C LEU A 200 -22.96 -14.91 -10.51
N THR A 201 -23.05 -15.42 -9.29
CA THR A 201 -24.33 -15.59 -8.57
C THR A 201 -24.75 -14.35 -7.79
N GLY A 202 -23.90 -13.32 -7.73
CA GLY A 202 -24.09 -12.16 -6.86
C GLY A 202 -23.74 -12.42 -5.40
N ARG A 203 -23.16 -13.58 -5.07
CA ARG A 203 -22.73 -13.92 -3.71
C ARG A 203 -21.24 -13.77 -3.52
N VAL A 204 -20.86 -13.36 -2.32
CA VAL A 204 -19.46 -13.22 -1.88
C VAL A 204 -19.30 -13.79 -0.47
N THR A 205 -18.22 -14.50 -0.26
CA THR A 205 -17.79 -15.02 1.05
C THR A 205 -16.35 -14.64 1.31
N GLY A 206 -15.90 -14.75 2.54
CA GLY A 206 -14.48 -14.70 2.85
C GLY A 206 -13.77 -16.02 2.50
N PRO A 207 -12.48 -16.13 2.81
CA PRO A 207 -11.67 -17.30 2.47
C PRO A 207 -12.27 -18.59 2.99
N ASN A 208 -12.33 -19.62 2.12
CA ASN A 208 -12.91 -20.93 2.43
C ASN A 208 -14.39 -20.88 2.90
N GLY A 209 -15.17 -19.97 2.34
CA GLY A 209 -16.56 -19.76 2.72
C GLY A 209 -16.77 -19.06 4.07
N GLY A 210 -15.70 -18.51 4.66
CA GLY A 210 -15.72 -17.85 5.95
C GLY A 210 -16.21 -16.39 5.89
N GLU A 211 -15.80 -15.60 6.89
CA GLU A 211 -16.16 -14.18 6.98
C GLU A 211 -15.44 -13.31 5.94
N ILE A 212 -16.19 -12.35 5.39
CA ILE A 212 -15.68 -11.33 4.48
C ILE A 212 -14.50 -10.56 5.12
N ILE A 213 -13.48 -10.31 4.31
CA ILE A 213 -12.31 -9.52 4.69
C ILE A 213 -12.69 -8.05 4.84
N ASP A 214 -12.78 -7.60 6.08
CA ASP A 214 -12.99 -6.23 6.52
C ASP A 214 -11.72 -5.68 7.20
N ALA A 215 -11.82 -4.50 7.81
CA ALA A 215 -10.70 -3.87 8.52
C ALA A 215 -10.15 -4.73 9.67
N GLU A 216 -11.02 -5.46 10.39
CA GLU A 216 -10.61 -6.38 11.47
C GLU A 216 -9.90 -7.61 10.91
N ALA A 217 -10.43 -8.17 9.83
CA ALA A 217 -9.83 -9.32 9.17
C ALA A 217 -8.46 -8.97 8.56
N LYS A 218 -8.27 -7.75 8.02
CA LYS A 218 -6.95 -7.27 7.56
C LYS A 218 -5.94 -7.22 8.72
N ALA A 219 -6.35 -6.70 9.87
CA ALA A 219 -5.48 -6.65 11.06
C ALA A 219 -5.14 -8.05 11.58
N ARG A 220 -6.12 -8.97 11.63
CA ARG A 220 -5.87 -10.38 12.00
C ARG A 220 -4.91 -11.05 11.03
N ALA A 221 -5.09 -10.87 9.72
CA ALA A 221 -4.21 -11.47 8.71
C ALA A 221 -2.75 -11.04 8.87
N LEU A 222 -2.49 -9.77 9.20
CA LEU A 222 -1.15 -9.28 9.51
C LEU A 222 -0.60 -9.95 10.77
N SER A 223 -1.39 -10.02 11.85
CA SER A 223 -0.96 -10.67 13.10
C SER A 223 -0.65 -12.16 12.91
N GLU A 224 -1.55 -12.89 12.24
CA GLU A 224 -1.35 -14.31 11.92
C GLU A 224 -0.10 -14.55 11.07
N ALA A 225 0.18 -13.69 10.10
CA ALA A 225 1.39 -13.79 9.30
C ALA A 225 2.65 -13.53 10.15
N CYS A 226 2.62 -12.54 11.04
CA CYS A 226 3.72 -12.29 11.99
C CYS A 226 3.94 -13.46 12.96
N ASP A 227 2.87 -14.05 13.48
CA ASP A 227 2.93 -15.22 14.36
C ASP A 227 3.56 -16.42 13.65
N GLN A 228 3.17 -16.70 12.40
CA GLN A 228 3.78 -17.74 11.57
C GLN A 228 5.29 -17.50 11.31
N LEU A 229 5.69 -16.24 11.27
CA LEU A 229 7.09 -15.83 11.07
C LEU A 229 7.88 -15.74 12.37
N GLY A 230 7.24 -15.96 13.53
CA GLY A 230 7.87 -15.85 14.85
C GLY A 230 8.33 -14.42 15.15
N CYS A 231 7.62 -13.41 14.72
CA CYS A 231 7.98 -12.00 14.92
C CYS A 231 6.80 -11.16 15.46
N SER A 232 7.11 -10.03 16.09
CA SER A 232 6.08 -9.07 16.48
C SER A 232 5.56 -8.30 15.28
N THR A 233 4.32 -7.80 15.34
CA THR A 233 3.71 -6.93 14.34
C THR A 233 4.50 -5.62 14.12
N GLY A 234 5.24 -5.15 15.14
CA GLY A 234 6.17 -4.03 15.02
C GLY A 234 7.30 -4.25 14.01
N ARG A 235 7.51 -5.49 13.55
CA ARG A 235 8.45 -5.84 12.46
C ARG A 235 7.76 -5.98 11.10
N ALA A 236 6.55 -5.47 10.96
CA ALA A 236 5.84 -5.38 9.69
C ALA A 236 5.88 -3.95 9.12
N ILE A 237 5.88 -3.86 7.80
CA ILE A 237 5.57 -2.64 7.03
C ILE A 237 4.18 -2.87 6.45
N ALA A 238 3.23 -1.96 6.69
CA ALA A 238 1.87 -2.04 6.16
C ALA A 238 1.58 -0.87 5.23
N ILE A 239 1.05 -1.14 4.04
CA ILE A 239 0.74 -0.13 3.02
C ILE A 239 -0.72 -0.24 2.63
N GLY A 240 -1.43 0.89 2.59
CA GLY A 240 -2.81 0.98 2.16
C GLY A 240 -3.23 2.41 1.85
N ASP A 241 -4.40 2.58 1.26
CA ASP A 241 -4.98 3.86 0.87
C ASP A 241 -6.31 4.17 1.58
N GLY A 242 -6.98 3.13 2.08
CA GLY A 242 -8.34 3.19 2.60
C GLY A 242 -8.46 3.19 4.12
N ALA A 243 -9.60 3.64 4.64
CA ALA A 243 -9.89 3.58 6.08
C ALA A 243 -9.97 2.13 6.63
N ASN A 244 -10.28 1.17 5.76
CA ASN A 244 -10.26 -0.26 6.05
C ASN A 244 -8.86 -0.82 6.33
N ASP A 245 -7.78 -0.10 5.95
CA ASP A 245 -6.40 -0.48 6.22
C ASP A 245 -5.89 -0.01 7.58
N LEU A 246 -6.54 1.01 8.16
CA LEU A 246 -6.05 1.68 9.36
C LEU A 246 -5.82 0.73 10.54
N ARG A 247 -6.65 -0.30 10.72
CA ARG A 247 -6.46 -1.27 11.81
C ARG A 247 -5.19 -2.11 11.60
N MET A 248 -4.96 -2.58 10.38
CA MET A 248 -3.73 -3.26 9.99
C MET A 248 -2.51 -2.34 10.14
N MET A 249 -2.61 -1.12 9.62
CA MET A 249 -1.54 -0.12 9.64
C MET A 249 -1.11 0.26 11.06
N ARG A 250 -2.03 0.34 12.01
CA ARG A 250 -1.73 0.65 13.44
C ARG A 250 -0.91 -0.43 14.14
N LEU A 251 -0.95 -1.68 13.70
CA LEU A 251 -0.19 -2.78 14.27
C LEU A 251 1.26 -2.79 13.78
N ALA A 252 1.49 -2.27 12.58
CA ALA A 252 2.78 -2.32 11.92
C ALA A 252 3.78 -1.33 12.52
N GLY A 253 5.06 -1.67 12.47
CA GLY A 253 6.14 -0.77 12.89
C GLY A 253 6.30 0.44 11.95
N ILE A 254 6.05 0.23 10.65
CA ILE A 254 5.92 1.31 9.67
C ILE A 254 4.58 1.15 8.96
N SER A 255 3.79 2.22 8.94
CA SER A 255 2.58 2.30 8.13
C SER A 255 2.70 3.38 7.07
N VAL A 256 2.27 3.06 5.85
CA VAL A 256 2.42 3.90 4.66
C VAL A 256 1.06 4.19 4.06
N ALA A 257 0.65 5.44 4.08
CA ALA A 257 -0.53 5.92 3.37
C ALA A 257 -0.13 6.21 1.90
N TYR A 258 -0.45 5.30 0.99
CA TYR A 258 -0.12 5.43 -0.43
C TYR A 258 -1.26 6.08 -1.20
N ARG A 259 -1.05 7.33 -1.67
CA ARG A 259 -2.07 8.13 -2.38
C ARG A 259 -3.44 8.11 -1.69
N ALA A 260 -3.37 8.03 -0.36
CA ALA A 260 -4.49 7.70 0.50
C ALA A 260 -5.41 8.90 0.77
N LYS A 261 -6.60 8.59 1.26
CA LYS A 261 -7.53 9.61 1.75
C LYS A 261 -6.92 10.37 2.94
N PRO A 262 -7.28 11.67 3.14
CA PRO A 262 -6.68 12.51 4.20
C PRO A 262 -6.73 11.89 5.59
N VAL A 263 -7.82 11.20 5.94
CA VAL A 263 -7.98 10.52 7.24
C VAL A 263 -6.95 9.40 7.44
N VAL A 264 -6.54 8.73 6.38
CA VAL A 264 -5.50 7.67 6.42
C VAL A 264 -4.13 8.31 6.53
N GLN A 265 -3.86 9.35 5.74
CA GLN A 265 -2.59 10.08 5.78
C GLN A 265 -2.27 10.63 7.18
N GLN A 266 -3.29 11.12 7.91
CA GLN A 266 -3.13 11.66 9.27
C GLN A 266 -2.77 10.59 10.33
N GLN A 267 -3.05 9.32 10.07
CA GLN A 267 -2.86 8.23 11.02
C GLN A 267 -1.68 7.31 10.68
N ALA A 268 -1.16 7.41 9.46
CA ALA A 268 0.00 6.66 9.04
C ALA A 268 1.31 7.28 9.58
N THR A 269 2.34 6.46 9.76
CA THR A 269 3.68 6.95 10.12
C THR A 269 4.32 7.73 8.99
N HIS A 270 4.03 7.36 7.75
CA HIS A 270 4.54 8.01 6.55
C HIS A 270 3.47 8.09 5.46
N THR A 271 3.61 9.08 4.58
CA THR A 271 2.76 9.25 3.39
C THR A 271 3.60 9.16 2.11
N LEU A 272 2.98 8.64 1.05
CA LEU A 272 3.58 8.52 -0.26
C LEU A 272 2.54 8.89 -1.32
N ASN A 273 2.51 10.16 -1.72
CA ASN A 273 1.50 10.72 -2.61
C ASN A 273 2.02 10.96 -4.03
N TYR A 274 3.29 11.32 -4.16
CA TYR A 274 3.90 11.78 -5.41
C TYR A 274 4.95 10.79 -5.94
N ALA A 275 5.67 10.12 -5.04
CA ALA A 275 6.66 9.12 -5.42
C ALA A 275 6.00 7.78 -5.79
N ARG A 276 6.79 6.91 -6.39
CA ARG A 276 6.42 5.52 -6.70
C ARG A 276 6.49 4.69 -5.41
N LEU A 277 5.88 3.51 -5.39
CA LEU A 277 5.89 2.63 -4.21
C LEU A 277 7.28 2.22 -3.74
N ASP A 278 8.24 2.06 -4.65
CA ASP A 278 9.64 1.80 -4.32
C ASP A 278 10.31 2.95 -3.54
N GLY A 279 9.67 4.11 -3.45
CA GLY A 279 10.06 5.21 -2.58
C GLY A 279 10.18 4.84 -1.11
N VAL A 280 9.44 3.82 -0.65
CA VAL A 280 9.58 3.25 0.70
C VAL A 280 11.01 2.82 1.00
N LEU A 281 11.74 2.32 0.00
CA LEU A 281 13.12 1.86 0.15
C LEU A 281 14.09 2.99 0.52
N ASN A 282 13.79 4.23 0.14
CA ASN A 282 14.62 5.39 0.44
C ASN A 282 14.64 5.76 1.93
N TRP A 283 13.74 5.21 2.73
CA TRP A 283 13.68 5.46 4.18
C TRP A 283 14.71 4.66 4.98
N PHE A 284 15.28 3.64 4.38
CA PHE A 284 16.25 2.75 5.01
C PHE A 284 17.69 3.13 4.66
N ALA A 285 18.62 2.77 5.54
CA ALA A 285 20.04 2.83 5.22
C ALA A 285 20.35 1.91 4.05
N ALA A 286 21.26 2.34 3.17
CA ALA A 286 21.77 1.44 2.14
C ALA A 286 22.38 0.19 2.82
N PRO A 287 22.15 -1.04 2.32
CA PRO A 287 22.83 -2.20 2.86
C PRO A 287 24.35 -1.94 2.81
N PRO A 288 25.12 -2.38 3.83
CA PRO A 288 26.55 -2.26 3.78
C PRO A 288 27.04 -2.91 2.48
N ALA A 289 27.92 -2.22 1.77
CA ALA A 289 28.50 -2.76 0.56
C ALA A 289 29.07 -4.14 0.89
N SER A 290 28.51 -5.20 0.29
CA SER A 290 29.09 -6.52 0.39
C SER A 290 30.52 -6.39 -0.06
N LEU A 291 31.49 -6.70 0.82
CA LEU A 291 32.88 -6.87 0.45
C LEU A 291 32.85 -7.93 -0.66
N SER A 292 32.96 -7.51 -1.92
CA SER A 292 33.17 -8.40 -3.03
C SER A 292 34.43 -9.19 -2.68
N GLN A 293 34.29 -10.50 -2.41
CA GLN A 293 35.44 -11.37 -2.32
C GLN A 293 36.29 -11.17 -3.57
N PRO A 294 37.58 -10.91 -3.46
CA PRO A 294 38.42 -10.88 -4.62
C PRO A 294 38.32 -12.24 -5.28
N SER A 295 37.94 -12.27 -6.55
CA SER A 295 38.03 -13.47 -7.39
C SER A 295 39.43 -14.04 -7.26
N ALA A 296 39.53 -15.20 -6.63
CA ALA A 296 40.78 -15.99 -6.69
C ALA A 296 41.06 -16.33 -8.15
N GLY A 297 42.19 -15.79 -8.63
CA GLY A 297 42.75 -16.11 -9.95
C GLY A 297 43.29 -17.53 -10.03
#